data_a72fa231dd2aac4daa4ed08d33b073c0
#
_entry.id   a72fa231dd2aac4daa4ed08d33b073c0
#
_cell.length_a   1.000
_cell.length_b   1.000
_cell.length_c   1.000
_cell.angle_alpha   90.00
_cell.angle_beta   90.00
_cell.angle_gamma   90.00
#
_symmetry.space_group_name_H-M   'P 1'
#
loop_
_entity.id
_entity.type
_entity.pdbx_description
1 polymer ?
#
loop_
_entity_poly.entity_id
_entity_poly.type
_entity_poly.pdbx_seq_one_letter_code
_entity_poly.pdbx_strand_id
1 'polypeptide(L)'
;GTDHRDEMTPQGFCSNHAGGILGGISSGQPIIAHIALKPTSSITIPGKSINLDNQAVEVVTRGRHDPCVGIRAVPIAEAMVAIVLLDHLLRQRAQNGVLNVK
;
A
#
# COMPACT_ATOMS: atom_id res chain seq x y z
N GLY A 1 16.75 9.81 11.47
CA GLY A 1 17.62 9.19 10.52
C GLY A 1 18.39 7.98 11.02
N THR A 2 19.13 8.10 12.12
CA THR A 2 20.01 7.01 12.61
C THR A 2 19.25 5.77 13.04
N ASP A 3 18.11 5.92 13.69
CA ASP A 3 17.31 4.81 14.23
C ASP A 3 16.60 3.99 13.13
N HIS A 4 16.53 4.53 11.92
CA HIS A 4 15.88 3.87 10.77
C HIS A 4 16.87 3.13 9.87
N ARG A 5 18.15 3.12 10.24
CA ARG A 5 19.18 2.45 9.47
C ARG A 5 19.09 0.93 9.63
N ASP A 6 19.13 0.20 8.53
CA ASP A 6 19.25 -1.26 8.53
C ASP A 6 20.74 -1.64 8.38
N GLU A 7 21.37 -1.90 9.49
CA GLU A 7 22.78 -2.29 9.51
C GLU A 7 22.96 -3.75 9.09
N MET A 8 24.06 -4.01 8.43
CA MET A 8 24.40 -5.35 7.92
C MET A 8 25.62 -5.90 8.65
N THR A 9 25.55 -7.17 8.99
CA THR A 9 26.65 -7.94 9.55
C THR A 9 26.99 -9.13 8.64
N PRO A 10 28.09 -9.84 8.86
CA PRO A 10 28.38 -11.08 8.13
C PRO A 10 27.29 -12.16 8.27
N GLN A 11 26.45 -12.08 9.29
CA GLN A 11 25.33 -12.98 9.54
C GLN A 11 24.02 -12.51 8.91
N GLY A 12 23.98 -11.31 8.35
CA GLY A 12 22.82 -10.71 7.70
C GLY A 12 22.41 -9.34 8.26
N PHE A 13 21.22 -8.90 7.92
CA PHE A 13 20.69 -7.63 8.40
C PHE A 13 20.25 -7.69 9.86
N CYS A 14 20.53 -6.63 10.61
CA CYS A 14 20.11 -6.47 12.00
C CYS A 14 18.64 -6.07 12.15
N SER A 15 18.07 -5.45 11.12
CA SER A 15 16.69 -4.92 11.11
C SER A 15 16.16 -4.85 9.68
N ASN A 16 14.86 -4.57 9.52
CA ASN A 16 14.21 -4.40 8.22
C ASN A 16 13.27 -3.18 8.22
N HIS A 17 13.78 -2.04 8.65
CA HIS A 17 13.00 -0.78 8.70
C HIS A 17 12.58 -0.31 7.31
N ALA A 18 13.40 -0.59 6.28
CA ALA A 18 13.09 -0.24 4.90
C ALA A 18 12.03 -1.14 4.25
N GLY A 19 11.61 -2.22 4.94
CA GLY A 19 10.60 -3.13 4.38
C GLY A 19 11.08 -3.96 3.19
N GLY A 20 12.37 -4.25 3.12
CA GLY A 20 12.96 -5.12 2.09
C GLY A 20 13.26 -4.46 0.75
N ILE A 21 12.99 -3.16 0.59
CA ILE A 21 13.25 -2.40 -0.64
C ILE A 21 13.94 -1.10 -0.30
N LEU A 22 15.09 -0.86 -0.93
CA LEU A 22 15.88 0.36 -0.82
C LEU A 22 16.17 0.91 -2.21
N GLY A 23 15.81 2.18 -2.44
CA GLY A 23 16.02 2.82 -3.73
C GLY A 23 15.36 2.09 -4.92
N GLY A 24 14.25 1.41 -4.69
CA GLY A 24 13.54 0.60 -5.68
C GLY A 24 14.16 -0.78 -5.93
N ILE A 25 15.17 -1.19 -5.17
CA ILE A 25 15.84 -2.46 -5.31
C ILE A 25 15.60 -3.32 -4.07
N SER A 26 15.26 -4.59 -4.28
CA SER A 26 15.09 -5.57 -3.20
C SER A 26 16.39 -5.80 -2.44
N SER A 27 16.32 -5.76 -1.11
CA SER A 27 17.48 -6.07 -0.24
C SER A 27 17.67 -7.57 0.00
N GLY A 28 16.77 -8.42 -0.45
CA GLY A 28 16.74 -9.84 -0.13
C GLY A 28 16.00 -10.18 1.17
N GLN A 29 15.64 -9.18 1.97
CA GLN A 29 14.79 -9.35 3.15
C GLN A 29 13.31 -9.47 2.75
N PRO A 30 12.42 -9.92 3.67
CA PRO A 30 10.99 -9.91 3.43
C PRO A 30 10.49 -8.53 3.01
N ILE A 31 9.65 -8.48 1.98
CA ILE A 31 9.03 -7.24 1.53
C ILE A 31 7.81 -6.98 2.41
N ILE A 32 7.84 -5.83 3.11
CA ILE A 32 6.78 -5.39 4.00
C ILE A 32 6.26 -4.05 3.48
N ALA A 33 4.96 -3.98 3.23
CA ALA A 33 4.28 -2.77 2.78
C ALA A 33 3.10 -2.43 3.69
N HIS A 34 2.97 -1.16 4.03
CA HIS A 34 1.83 -0.63 4.77
C HIS A 34 1.06 0.33 3.88
N ILE A 35 -0.24 0.14 3.77
CA ILE A 35 -1.13 0.96 2.95
C ILE A 35 -2.08 1.71 3.86
N ALA A 36 -2.01 3.03 3.84
CA ALA A 36 -2.96 3.88 4.53
C ALA A 36 -4.20 4.11 3.65
N LEU A 37 -5.36 3.74 4.15
CA LEU A 37 -6.62 3.92 3.45
C LEU A 37 -7.39 5.10 4.02
N LYS A 38 -7.85 5.99 3.15
CA LYS A 38 -8.73 7.08 3.53
C LYS A 38 -10.06 6.49 4.05
N PRO A 39 -10.57 6.94 5.19
CA PRO A 39 -11.90 6.57 5.65
C PRO A 39 -12.97 6.92 4.63
N THR A 40 -14.07 6.17 4.63
CA THR A 40 -15.22 6.45 3.78
C THR A 40 -15.77 7.86 4.02
N SER A 41 -15.89 8.65 2.97
CA SER A 41 -16.43 10.02 3.03
C SER A 41 -17.96 10.06 3.09
N SER A 42 -18.63 8.97 2.74
CA SER A 42 -20.07 8.82 2.77
C SER A 42 -20.53 8.49 4.18
N ILE A 43 -20.73 9.53 4.98
CA ILE A 43 -21.20 9.42 6.37
C ILE A 43 -22.57 10.08 6.51
N THR A 44 -23.36 9.64 7.49
CA THR A 44 -24.70 10.15 7.74
C THR A 44 -24.72 11.44 8.57
N ILE A 45 -23.55 11.92 9.00
CA ILE A 45 -23.45 13.19 9.73
C ILE A 45 -23.70 14.34 8.75
N PRO A 46 -24.62 15.27 9.08
CA PRO A 46 -24.88 16.41 8.23
C PRO A 46 -23.64 17.26 8.00
N GLY A 47 -23.37 17.58 6.74
CA GLY A 47 -22.28 18.47 6.33
C GLY A 47 -22.82 19.81 5.82
N LYS A 48 -22.13 20.88 6.14
CA LYS A 48 -22.46 22.21 5.62
C LYS A 48 -22.06 22.34 4.17
N SER A 49 -22.94 22.87 3.32
CA SER A 49 -22.71 23.11 1.91
C SER A 49 -23.48 24.34 1.43
N ILE A 50 -23.47 24.60 0.15
CA ILE A 50 -24.26 25.63 -0.51
C ILE A 50 -25.08 25.00 -1.65
N ASN A 51 -26.27 25.54 -1.91
CA ASN A 51 -27.08 25.20 -3.08
C ASN A 51 -26.65 26.01 -4.32
N LEU A 52 -27.33 25.81 -5.44
CA LEU A 52 -27.06 26.51 -6.69
C LEU A 52 -27.33 28.02 -6.61
N ASP A 53 -28.14 28.45 -5.66
CA ASP A 53 -28.45 29.85 -5.39
C ASP A 53 -27.51 30.50 -4.37
N ASN A 54 -26.40 29.81 -4.08
CA ASN A 54 -25.35 30.22 -3.11
C ASN A 54 -25.89 30.43 -1.69
N GLN A 55 -26.91 29.66 -1.29
CA GLN A 55 -27.48 29.68 0.06
C GLN A 55 -26.90 28.53 0.88
N ALA A 56 -26.69 28.76 2.17
CA ALA A 56 -26.21 27.74 3.10
C ALA A 56 -27.23 26.62 3.26
N VAL A 57 -26.82 25.38 3.07
CA VAL A 57 -27.67 24.20 3.24
C VAL A 57 -26.90 23.11 4.00
N GLU A 58 -27.62 22.17 4.58
CA GLU A 58 -27.07 20.93 5.12
C GLU A 58 -27.27 19.78 4.12
N VAL A 59 -26.24 19.00 3.93
CA VAL A 59 -26.26 17.83 3.05
C VAL A 59 -26.02 16.59 3.90
N VAL A 60 -26.89 15.60 3.75
CA VAL A 60 -26.78 14.29 4.40
C VAL A 60 -26.67 13.22 3.34
N THR A 61 -25.58 12.46 3.36
CA THR A 61 -25.43 11.30 2.49
C THR A 61 -26.25 10.14 3.05
N ARG A 62 -27.16 9.62 2.23
CA ARG A 62 -27.97 8.45 2.56
C ARG A 62 -27.59 7.28 1.68
N GLY A 63 -27.70 6.07 2.20
CA GLY A 63 -27.41 4.83 1.48
C GLY A 63 -26.65 3.84 2.33
N ARG A 64 -26.42 2.65 1.74
CA ARG A 64 -25.58 1.63 2.33
C ARG A 64 -24.12 1.88 1.92
N HIS A 65 -23.25 2.13 2.88
CA HIS A 65 -21.83 2.29 2.67
C HIS A 65 -21.06 1.36 3.61
N ASP A 66 -19.92 0.85 3.15
CA ASP A 66 -19.05 0.04 4.00
C ASP A 66 -18.42 0.93 5.09
N PRO A 67 -18.51 0.54 6.36
CA PRO A 67 -17.94 1.33 7.45
C PRO A 67 -16.40 1.38 7.40
N CYS A 68 -15.76 0.37 6.82
CA CYS A 68 -14.33 0.29 6.65
C CYS A 68 -13.98 -0.39 5.33
N VAL A 69 -13.36 0.34 4.41
CA VAL A 69 -12.90 -0.19 3.12
C VAL A 69 -11.62 -1.03 3.26
N GLY A 70 -10.93 -0.95 4.41
CA GLY A 70 -9.67 -1.64 4.66
C GLY A 70 -9.79 -3.15 4.60
N ILE A 71 -10.88 -3.71 5.11
CA ILE A 71 -11.13 -5.16 5.10
C ILE A 71 -11.21 -5.70 3.66
N ARG A 72 -11.92 -5.01 2.78
CA ARG A 72 -12.04 -5.37 1.37
C ARG A 72 -10.78 -5.05 0.56
N ALA A 73 -10.00 -4.09 1.01
CA ALA A 73 -8.76 -3.69 0.35
C ALA A 73 -7.65 -4.75 0.49
N VAL A 74 -7.68 -5.60 1.53
CA VAL A 74 -6.66 -6.63 1.75
C VAL A 74 -6.50 -7.57 0.55
N PRO A 75 -7.54 -8.28 0.07
CA PRO A 75 -7.39 -9.16 -1.10
C PRO A 75 -7.07 -8.38 -2.38
N ILE A 76 -7.52 -7.14 -2.51
CA ILE A 76 -7.19 -6.28 -3.65
C ILE A 76 -5.70 -5.94 -3.64
N ALA A 77 -5.16 -5.53 -2.50
CA ALA A 77 -3.74 -5.22 -2.34
C ALA A 77 -2.87 -6.46 -2.60
N GLU A 78 -3.24 -7.61 -2.07
CA GLU A 78 -2.55 -8.88 -2.31
C GLU A 78 -2.51 -9.24 -3.80
N ALA A 79 -3.63 -9.12 -4.50
CA ALA A 79 -3.72 -9.37 -5.94
C ALA A 79 -2.84 -8.41 -6.75
N MET A 80 -2.85 -7.13 -6.43
CA MET A 80 -2.02 -6.12 -7.11
C MET A 80 -0.53 -6.34 -6.86
N VAL A 81 -0.12 -6.67 -5.65
CA VAL A 81 1.27 -7.02 -5.35
C VAL A 81 1.70 -8.26 -6.13
N ALA A 82 0.88 -9.29 -6.18
CA ALA A 82 1.17 -10.50 -6.95
C ALA A 82 1.35 -10.22 -8.44
N ILE A 83 0.51 -9.38 -9.04
CA ILE A 83 0.61 -8.99 -10.46
C ILE A 83 1.91 -8.24 -10.72
N VAL A 84 2.25 -7.26 -9.89
CA VAL A 84 3.48 -6.46 -10.03
C VAL A 84 4.73 -7.32 -9.88
N LEU A 85 4.77 -8.17 -8.86
CA LEU A 85 5.92 -9.05 -8.64
C LEU A 85 6.08 -10.08 -9.76
N LEU A 86 5.00 -10.63 -10.28
CA LEU A 86 5.04 -11.55 -11.41
C LEU A 86 5.56 -10.88 -12.68
N ASP A 87 5.15 -9.65 -12.97
CA ASP A 87 5.66 -8.88 -14.11
C ASP A 87 7.18 -8.70 -14.00
N HIS A 88 7.67 -8.29 -12.85
CA HIS A 88 9.12 -8.17 -12.59
C HIS A 88 9.85 -9.50 -12.71
N LEU A 89 9.29 -10.59 -12.20
CA LEU A 89 9.88 -11.93 -12.31
C LEU A 89 10.00 -12.38 -13.77
N LEU A 90 8.95 -12.18 -14.57
CA LEU A 90 8.96 -12.57 -15.98
C LEU A 90 9.96 -11.74 -16.79
N ARG A 91 10.05 -10.44 -16.55
CA ARG A 91 11.04 -9.56 -17.19
C ARG A 91 12.46 -9.96 -16.83
N GLN A 92 12.72 -10.24 -15.56
CA GLN A 92 14.02 -10.68 -15.10
C GLN A 92 14.43 -12.01 -15.72
N ARG A 93 13.51 -12.98 -15.82
CA ARG A 93 13.74 -14.26 -16.50
C ARG A 93 14.01 -14.09 -18.00
N ALA A 94 13.30 -13.18 -18.67
CA ALA A 94 13.51 -12.92 -20.08
C ALA A 94 14.89 -12.34 -20.37
N GLN A 95 15.43 -11.51 -19.47
CA GLN A 95 16.73 -10.86 -19.65
C GLN A 95 17.90 -11.72 -19.16
N ASN A 96 17.74 -12.44 -18.07
CA ASN A 96 18.84 -13.11 -17.37
C ASN A 96 18.68 -14.64 -17.28
N GLY A 97 17.60 -15.19 -17.82
CA GLY A 97 17.30 -16.62 -17.71
C GLY A 97 16.91 -17.03 -16.28
N VAL A 98 16.97 -18.33 -16.01
CA VAL A 98 16.71 -18.85 -14.67
C VAL A 98 17.94 -18.70 -13.80
N LEU A 99 17.85 -17.84 -12.80
CA LEU A 99 18.89 -17.72 -11.79
C LEU A 99 18.76 -18.87 -10.79
N ASN A 100 19.80 -19.69 -10.69
CA ASN A 100 19.91 -20.65 -9.59
C ASN A 100 20.27 -19.86 -8.32
N VAL A 101 19.27 -19.62 -7.50
CA VAL A 101 19.50 -19.07 -6.17
C VAL A 101 20.07 -20.19 -5.31
N LYS A 102 21.32 -20.02 -4.90
CA LYS A 102 21.96 -20.93 -3.93
C LYS A 102 21.55 -20.58 -2.52
#